data_f3167d32bfd231bc614646b9067bd39a
#
_entry.id   f3167d32bfd231bc614646b9067bd39a
#
_cell.length_a   1.000
_cell.length_b   1.000
_cell.length_c   1.000
_cell.angle_alpha   90.00
_cell.angle_beta   90.00
_cell.angle_gamma   90.00
#
_symmetry.space_group_name_H-M   'P 1'
#
loop_
_entity.id
_entity.type
_entity.pdbx_description
1 polymer ?
#
loop_
_entity_poly.entity_id
_entity_poly.type
_entity_poly.pdbx_seq_one_letter_code
_entity_poly.pdbx_strand_id
1 'polypeptide(L)'
;MGQTPKEVLDKAAKQLEKSKGASAEFTLTHFEAANETQTKGTIEMQGRKFHLTTPDMQTWFDGQNQWSMLTGAGEVNLQEPTDEELARMNPYAFIALYKQGYRLQMKKDVALRDAQTYEVQMTAEADKDLATIIVNIDMKSLKPLCIRMKHNADWVRIAIYNLDLKKKYDKQHFTFPTDKYPDITLIDLR
;
A
#
# COMPACT_ATOMS: atom_id res chain seq x y z
N MET A 1 14.79 10.68 -25.47
CA MET A 1 13.86 9.54 -25.32
C MET A 1 13.11 9.66 -24.01
N GLY A 2 11.82 9.36 -23.99
CA GLY A 2 11.01 9.38 -22.77
C GLY A 2 11.30 8.17 -21.88
N GLN A 3 10.96 8.29 -20.59
CA GLN A 3 11.08 7.18 -19.62
C GLN A 3 10.09 6.07 -19.96
N THR A 4 10.50 4.83 -19.71
CA THR A 4 9.61 3.65 -19.82
C THR A 4 8.79 3.48 -18.55
N PRO A 5 7.65 2.77 -18.61
CA PRO A 5 6.88 2.47 -17.40
C PRO A 5 7.70 1.79 -16.30
N LYS A 6 8.56 0.85 -16.67
CA LYS A 6 9.46 0.17 -15.72
C LYS A 6 10.44 1.13 -15.07
N GLU A 7 11.03 2.04 -15.82
CA GLU A 7 11.95 3.04 -15.27
C GLU A 7 11.27 3.97 -14.27
N VAL A 8 10.03 4.38 -14.55
CA VAL A 8 9.24 5.22 -13.64
C VAL A 8 8.94 4.46 -12.34
N LEU A 9 8.49 3.22 -12.43
CA LEU A 9 8.24 2.38 -11.25
C LEU A 9 9.52 2.07 -10.47
N ASP A 10 10.63 1.78 -11.15
CA ASP A 10 11.92 1.53 -10.50
C ASP A 10 12.41 2.77 -9.71
N LYS A 11 12.24 3.96 -10.27
CA LYS A 11 12.60 5.21 -9.59
C LYS A 11 11.72 5.49 -8.38
N ALA A 12 10.41 5.29 -8.49
CA ALA A 12 9.48 5.44 -7.39
C ALA A 12 9.78 4.45 -6.26
N ALA A 13 10.03 3.17 -6.60
CA ALA A 13 10.43 2.13 -5.64
C ALA A 13 11.73 2.47 -4.92
N LYS A 14 12.74 2.87 -5.69
CA LYS A 14 14.06 3.21 -5.15
C LYS A 14 14.03 4.39 -4.18
N GLN A 15 13.18 5.37 -4.45
CA GLN A 15 12.98 6.53 -3.56
C GLN A 15 12.47 6.09 -2.18
N LEU A 16 11.53 5.16 -2.13
CA LEU A 16 10.99 4.59 -0.89
C LEU A 16 12.01 3.68 -0.20
N GLU A 17 12.70 2.82 -0.95
CA GLU A 17 13.73 1.92 -0.42
C GLU A 17 14.92 2.66 0.21
N LYS A 18 15.31 3.79 -0.35
CA LYS A 18 16.38 4.64 0.18
C LYS A 18 15.97 5.44 1.41
N SER A 19 14.68 5.61 1.64
CA SER A 19 14.17 6.28 2.83
C SER A 19 14.48 5.46 4.07
N LYS A 20 14.95 6.11 5.13
CA LYS A 20 15.16 5.48 6.45
C LYS A 20 13.82 5.25 7.17
N GLY A 21 12.78 5.89 6.72
CA GLY A 21 11.43 5.78 7.20
C GLY A 21 10.53 6.78 6.48
N ALA A 22 9.29 6.40 6.27
CA ALA A 22 8.29 7.21 5.60
C ALA A 22 6.95 7.16 6.33
N SER A 23 6.15 8.22 6.16
CA SER A 23 4.76 8.24 6.60
C SER A 23 3.88 8.88 5.54
N ALA A 24 2.63 8.46 5.48
CA ALA A 24 1.63 9.06 4.61
C ALA A 24 0.23 8.95 5.22
N GLU A 25 -0.65 9.83 4.78
CA GLU A 25 -2.09 9.70 4.98
C GLU A 25 -2.71 9.12 3.73
N PHE A 26 -3.79 8.36 3.85
CA PHE A 26 -4.50 7.80 2.72
C PHE A 26 -6.01 7.80 2.93
N THR A 27 -6.73 7.79 1.80
CA THR A 27 -8.16 7.48 1.74
C THR A 27 -8.34 6.26 0.86
N LEU A 28 -8.86 5.19 1.45
CA LEU A 28 -9.19 3.96 0.75
C LEU A 28 -10.68 3.98 0.42
N THR A 29 -11.01 3.82 -0.86
CA THR A 29 -12.40 3.78 -1.34
C THR A 29 -12.66 2.45 -2.01
N HIS A 30 -13.67 1.73 -1.53
CA HIS A 30 -14.20 0.53 -2.17
C HIS A 30 -15.39 0.91 -3.03
N PHE A 31 -15.39 0.47 -4.28
CA PHE A 31 -16.49 0.63 -5.24
C PHE A 31 -17.12 -0.74 -5.47
N GLU A 32 -18.25 -1.00 -4.83
CA GLU A 32 -19.02 -2.22 -4.97
C GLU A 32 -20.36 -1.87 -5.65
N ALA A 33 -20.65 -2.48 -6.79
CA ALA A 33 -21.89 -2.35 -7.57
C ALA A 33 -22.73 -1.06 -7.36
N ALA A 34 -23.41 -0.92 -6.23
CA ALA A 34 -24.28 0.22 -5.90
C ALA A 34 -23.78 1.05 -4.70
N ASN A 35 -22.68 0.65 -4.06
CA ASN A 35 -22.20 1.28 -2.83
C ASN A 35 -20.76 1.74 -2.96
N GLU A 36 -20.47 2.89 -2.36
CA GLU A 36 -19.12 3.41 -2.18
C GLU A 36 -18.85 3.56 -0.68
N THR A 37 -17.79 2.94 -0.19
CA THR A 37 -17.36 3.08 1.21
C THR A 37 -15.97 3.66 1.27
N GLN A 38 -15.73 4.57 2.22
CA GLN A 38 -14.44 5.23 2.40
C GLN A 38 -13.89 5.02 3.80
N THR A 39 -12.61 4.75 3.88
CA THR A 39 -11.85 4.68 5.12
C THR A 39 -10.61 5.55 5.00
N LYS A 40 -10.40 6.44 5.97
CA LYS A 40 -9.18 7.25 6.06
C LYS A 40 -8.23 6.63 7.06
N GLY A 41 -6.94 6.70 6.77
CA GLY A 41 -5.92 6.15 7.66
C GLY A 41 -4.56 6.79 7.47
N THR A 42 -3.63 6.29 8.25
CA THR A 42 -2.22 6.64 8.17
C THR A 42 -1.38 5.38 8.02
N ILE A 43 -0.26 5.49 7.33
CA ILE A 43 0.71 4.42 7.19
C ILE A 43 2.11 4.94 7.52
N GLU A 44 2.84 4.18 8.29
CA GLU A 44 4.26 4.40 8.59
C GLU A 44 5.04 3.22 8.03
N MET A 45 6.19 3.49 7.41
CA MET A 45 6.91 2.46 6.65
C MET A 45 8.41 2.58 6.84
N GLN A 46 9.07 1.42 6.75
CA GLN A 46 10.53 1.31 6.63
C GLN A 46 10.85 0.06 5.79
N GLY A 47 11.32 0.25 4.56
CA GLY A 47 11.46 -0.86 3.61
C GLY A 47 10.11 -1.52 3.36
N ARG A 48 10.02 -2.83 3.58
CA ARG A 48 8.77 -3.59 3.47
C ARG A 48 7.89 -3.52 4.72
N LYS A 49 8.44 -3.09 5.84
CA LYS A 49 7.73 -3.02 7.13
C LYS A 49 6.76 -1.86 7.14
N PHE A 50 5.62 -2.04 7.77
CA PHE A 50 4.65 -0.96 7.96
C PHE A 50 3.81 -1.09 9.22
N HIS A 51 3.29 0.05 9.66
CA HIS A 51 2.23 0.15 10.66
C HIS A 51 1.13 1.00 10.05
N LEU A 52 -0.04 0.42 9.90
CA LEU A 52 -1.21 1.04 9.30
C LEU A 52 -2.28 1.24 10.37
N THR A 53 -2.86 2.44 10.42
CA THR A 53 -3.89 2.80 11.38
C THR A 53 -5.10 3.37 10.66
N THR A 54 -6.27 2.81 10.94
CA THR A 54 -7.58 3.37 10.58
C THR A 54 -8.42 3.51 11.86
N PRO A 55 -9.59 4.17 11.83
CA PRO A 55 -10.47 4.24 13.00
C PRO A 55 -10.86 2.87 13.58
N ASP A 56 -10.98 1.86 12.71
CA ASP A 56 -11.50 0.54 13.08
C ASP A 56 -10.43 -0.54 13.24
N MET A 57 -9.20 -0.28 12.78
CA MET A 57 -8.17 -1.33 12.72
C MET A 57 -6.75 -0.77 12.81
N GLN A 58 -5.87 -1.53 13.44
CA GLN A 58 -4.43 -1.34 13.32
C GLN A 58 -3.78 -2.60 12.77
N THR A 59 -2.79 -2.42 11.91
CA THR A 59 -2.03 -3.53 11.31
C THR A 59 -0.53 -3.24 11.40
N TRP A 60 0.22 -4.19 11.92
CA TRP A 60 1.70 -4.17 11.95
C TRP A 60 2.23 -5.25 11.03
N PHE A 61 3.26 -4.93 10.27
CA PHE A 61 3.96 -5.89 9.42
C PHE A 61 5.47 -5.71 9.57
N ASP A 62 6.14 -6.76 10.05
CA ASP A 62 7.58 -6.73 10.33
C ASP A 62 8.47 -7.15 9.15
N GLY A 63 7.85 -7.38 7.99
CA GLY A 63 8.49 -7.90 6.77
C GLY A 63 8.19 -9.37 6.50
N GLN A 64 7.64 -10.10 7.47
CA GLN A 64 7.21 -11.49 7.36
C GLN A 64 5.85 -11.72 8.01
N ASN A 65 5.72 -11.33 9.26
CA ASN A 65 4.50 -11.52 10.05
C ASN A 65 3.63 -10.27 10.05
N GLN A 66 2.33 -10.48 9.98
CA GLN A 66 1.33 -9.42 10.08
C GLN A 66 0.43 -9.66 11.28
N TRP A 67 0.29 -8.62 12.11
CA TRP A 67 -0.68 -8.56 13.20
C TRP A 67 -1.79 -7.59 12.82
N SER A 68 -3.05 -8.04 12.89
CA SER A 68 -4.22 -7.20 12.64
C SER A 68 -5.15 -7.22 13.83
N MET A 69 -5.44 -6.04 14.35
CA MET A 69 -6.26 -5.83 15.53
C MET A 69 -7.43 -4.90 15.19
N LEU A 70 -8.66 -5.40 15.32
CA LEU A 70 -9.85 -4.57 15.26
C LEU A 70 -10.03 -3.83 16.57
N THR A 71 -10.41 -2.57 16.50
CA THR A 71 -10.67 -1.73 17.68
C THR A 71 -11.78 -2.34 18.53
N GLY A 72 -11.49 -2.62 19.79
CA GLY A 72 -12.45 -3.17 20.76
C GLY A 72 -12.73 -4.67 20.66
N ALA A 73 -12.07 -5.39 19.74
CA ALA A 73 -12.30 -6.84 19.59
C ALA A 73 -11.64 -7.71 20.68
N GLY A 74 -10.64 -7.19 21.39
CA GLY A 74 -9.91 -7.95 22.41
C GLY A 74 -9.00 -9.05 21.85
N GLU A 75 -8.83 -9.10 20.55
CA GLU A 75 -8.05 -10.10 19.82
C GLU A 75 -7.13 -9.44 18.79
N VAL A 76 -6.00 -10.10 18.53
CA VAL A 76 -5.11 -9.78 17.43
C VAL A 76 -4.83 -11.03 16.62
N ASN A 77 -5.00 -10.95 15.30
CA ASN A 77 -4.71 -12.04 14.38
C ASN A 77 -3.27 -11.93 13.88
N LEU A 78 -2.54 -13.03 13.93
CA LEU A 78 -1.18 -13.15 13.42
C LEU A 78 -1.17 -14.08 12.20
N GLN A 79 -0.64 -13.59 11.07
CA GLN A 79 -0.56 -14.34 9.82
C GLN A 79 0.70 -13.97 9.02
N GLU A 80 1.01 -14.77 8.02
CA GLU A 80 2.03 -14.46 7.00
C GLU A 80 1.32 -14.14 5.68
N PRO A 81 1.16 -12.86 5.33
CA PRO A 81 0.41 -12.48 4.14
C PRO A 81 1.22 -12.66 2.85
N THR A 82 0.53 -12.90 1.73
CA THR A 82 1.11 -12.82 0.40
C THR A 82 1.31 -11.37 -0.02
N ASP A 83 2.15 -11.13 -1.05
CA ASP A 83 2.33 -9.79 -1.60
C ASP A 83 1.03 -9.19 -2.15
N GLU A 84 0.14 -10.01 -2.71
CA GLU A 84 -1.17 -9.58 -3.21
C GLU A 84 -2.12 -9.19 -2.07
N GLU A 85 -2.10 -9.91 -0.97
CA GLU A 85 -2.88 -9.56 0.24
C GLU A 85 -2.39 -8.25 0.84
N LEU A 86 -1.07 -8.04 0.91
CA LEU A 86 -0.49 -6.78 1.36
C LEU A 86 -0.90 -5.61 0.47
N ALA A 87 -0.95 -5.80 -0.85
CA ALA A 87 -1.31 -4.74 -1.81
C ALA A 87 -2.75 -4.23 -1.64
N ARG A 88 -3.64 -5.02 -1.06
CA ARG A 88 -5.03 -4.62 -0.80
C ARG A 88 -5.16 -3.55 0.29
N MET A 89 -4.18 -3.44 1.17
CA MET A 89 -4.21 -2.48 2.27
C MET A 89 -3.05 -1.49 2.26
N ASN A 90 -1.87 -1.91 1.81
CA ASN A 90 -0.69 -1.07 1.76
C ASN A 90 -0.55 -0.46 0.35
N PRO A 91 -0.72 0.88 0.19
CA PRO A 91 -0.65 1.52 -1.12
C PRO A 91 0.71 1.40 -1.81
N TYR A 92 1.76 1.02 -1.08
CA TYR A 92 3.11 0.88 -1.63
C TYR A 92 3.50 -0.57 -1.94
N ALA A 93 2.62 -1.54 -1.68
CA ALA A 93 2.89 -2.95 -1.95
C ALA A 93 2.99 -3.28 -3.45
N PHE A 94 2.49 -2.41 -4.35
CA PHE A 94 2.71 -2.55 -5.79
C PHE A 94 4.19 -2.69 -6.15
N ILE A 95 5.09 -2.12 -5.33
CA ILE A 95 6.54 -2.21 -5.50
C ILE A 95 7.03 -3.66 -5.51
N ALA A 96 6.41 -4.53 -4.72
CA ALA A 96 6.74 -5.95 -4.73
C ALA A 96 6.12 -6.71 -5.92
N LEU A 97 5.08 -6.15 -6.55
CA LEU A 97 4.28 -6.85 -7.55
C LEU A 97 4.64 -6.56 -9.00
N TYR A 98 5.07 -5.34 -9.34
CA TYR A 98 5.17 -4.95 -10.75
C TYR A 98 6.17 -5.75 -11.59
N LYS A 99 7.12 -6.44 -10.95
CA LYS A 99 8.07 -7.35 -11.60
C LYS A 99 7.60 -8.81 -11.68
N GLN A 100 6.42 -9.11 -11.13
CA GLN A 100 5.92 -10.47 -10.94
C GLN A 100 4.79 -10.83 -11.92
N GLY A 101 5.09 -10.83 -13.22
CA GLY A 101 4.15 -11.24 -14.26
C GLY A 101 3.07 -10.23 -14.59
N TYR A 102 3.42 -8.96 -14.62
CA TYR A 102 2.57 -7.87 -15.11
C TYR A 102 3.14 -7.24 -16.36
N ARG A 103 2.27 -7.02 -17.36
CA ARG A 103 2.56 -6.18 -18.52
C ARG A 103 2.32 -4.72 -18.14
N LEU A 104 3.26 -3.85 -18.49
CA LEU A 104 3.23 -2.44 -18.14
C LEU A 104 2.88 -1.57 -19.34
N GLN A 105 1.97 -0.64 -19.16
CA GLN A 105 1.63 0.43 -20.11
C GLN A 105 1.62 1.76 -19.38
N MET A 106 1.91 2.86 -20.06
CA MET A 106 1.99 4.18 -19.43
C MET A 106 1.40 5.27 -20.29
N LYS A 107 0.66 6.16 -19.68
CA LYS A 107 0.26 7.46 -20.19
C LYS A 107 1.02 8.55 -19.45
N LYS A 108 1.33 9.64 -20.15
CA LYS A 108 1.99 10.83 -19.59
C LYS A 108 0.99 11.97 -19.49
N ASP A 109 1.35 12.97 -18.68
CA ASP A 109 0.58 14.21 -18.52
C ASP A 109 -0.89 13.97 -18.14
N VAL A 110 -1.13 12.94 -17.31
CA VAL A 110 -2.44 12.66 -16.74
C VAL A 110 -2.62 13.53 -15.50
N ALA A 111 -3.56 14.48 -15.58
CA ALA A 111 -3.84 15.38 -14.47
C ALA A 111 -4.48 14.63 -13.29
N LEU A 112 -3.94 14.82 -12.10
CA LEU A 112 -4.50 14.31 -10.86
C LEU A 112 -4.26 15.34 -9.74
N ARG A 113 -5.34 15.87 -9.16
CA ARG A 113 -5.25 16.98 -8.22
C ARG A 113 -4.46 18.14 -8.84
N ASP A 114 -3.45 18.67 -8.18
CA ASP A 114 -2.60 19.77 -8.68
C ASP A 114 -1.33 19.30 -9.41
N ALA A 115 -1.27 18.00 -9.77
CA ALA A 115 -0.08 17.40 -10.37
C ALA A 115 -0.36 16.84 -11.78
N GLN A 116 0.69 16.85 -12.60
CA GLN A 116 0.74 16.03 -13.82
C GLN A 116 1.42 14.73 -13.46
N THR A 117 0.84 13.61 -13.87
CA THR A 117 1.30 12.28 -13.48
C THR A 117 1.66 11.40 -14.67
N TYR A 118 2.55 10.45 -14.42
CA TYR A 118 2.60 9.20 -15.18
C TYR A 118 1.50 8.29 -14.64
N GLU A 119 0.64 7.80 -15.52
CA GLU A 119 -0.34 6.77 -15.18
C GLU A 119 0.18 5.43 -15.72
N VAL A 120 0.64 4.57 -14.82
CA VAL A 120 1.16 3.25 -15.16
C VAL A 120 0.10 2.20 -14.89
N GLN A 121 -0.31 1.49 -15.94
CA GLN A 121 -1.21 0.34 -15.83
C GLN A 121 -0.41 -0.95 -15.82
N MET A 122 -0.66 -1.76 -14.83
CA MET A 122 -0.13 -3.11 -14.66
C MET A 122 -1.25 -4.11 -14.92
N THR A 123 -1.10 -4.92 -15.97
CA THR A 123 -2.07 -5.96 -16.32
C THR A 123 -1.44 -7.32 -16.13
N ALA A 124 -2.08 -8.18 -15.35
CA ALA A 124 -1.58 -9.53 -15.10
C ALA A 124 -1.50 -10.35 -16.39
N GLU A 125 -0.39 -11.02 -16.61
CA GLU A 125 -0.17 -11.91 -17.75
C GLU A 125 -0.78 -13.30 -17.56
N ALA A 126 -1.09 -13.66 -16.32
CA ALA A 126 -1.76 -14.89 -15.94
C ALA A 126 -2.92 -14.58 -15.00
N ASP A 127 -3.73 -15.57 -14.67
CA ASP A 127 -4.83 -15.41 -13.72
C ASP A 127 -4.27 -15.10 -12.33
N LYS A 128 -4.63 -13.91 -11.83
CA LYS A 128 -4.20 -13.38 -10.53
C LYS A 128 -5.37 -12.67 -9.85
N ASP A 129 -5.39 -12.68 -8.52
CA ASP A 129 -6.39 -11.97 -7.72
C ASP A 129 -6.44 -10.47 -8.04
N LEU A 130 -5.28 -9.85 -8.22
CA LEU A 130 -5.15 -8.47 -8.68
C LEU A 130 -4.82 -8.44 -10.18
N ALA A 131 -5.87 -8.52 -11.00
CA ALA A 131 -5.73 -8.55 -12.45
C ALA A 131 -5.23 -7.23 -13.05
N THR A 132 -5.63 -6.11 -12.46
CA THR A 132 -5.25 -4.77 -12.92
C THR A 132 -4.90 -3.88 -11.74
N ILE A 133 -3.75 -3.21 -11.85
CA ILE A 133 -3.29 -2.19 -10.91
C ILE A 133 -2.92 -0.95 -11.71
N ILE A 134 -3.42 0.21 -11.33
CA ILE A 134 -3.12 1.49 -11.97
C ILE A 134 -2.50 2.42 -10.95
N VAL A 135 -1.28 2.90 -11.22
CA VAL A 135 -0.54 3.79 -10.32
C VAL A 135 -0.35 5.15 -10.98
N ASN A 136 -0.79 6.20 -10.34
CA ASN A 136 -0.47 7.58 -10.75
C ASN A 136 0.72 8.08 -9.94
N ILE A 137 1.78 8.45 -10.63
CA ILE A 137 3.04 8.91 -10.05
C ILE A 137 3.30 10.34 -10.51
N ASP A 138 3.54 11.24 -9.55
CA ASP A 138 3.87 12.65 -9.84
C ASP A 138 5.11 12.72 -10.75
N MET A 139 4.99 13.40 -11.87
CA MET A 139 6.08 13.53 -12.85
C MET A 139 7.29 14.31 -12.31
N LYS A 140 7.09 15.21 -11.34
CA LYS A 140 8.15 16.03 -10.74
C LYS A 140 8.86 15.30 -9.60
N SER A 141 8.09 14.81 -8.62
CA SER A 141 8.64 14.23 -7.39
C SER A 141 8.85 12.73 -7.47
N LEU A 142 8.24 12.05 -8.45
CA LEU A 142 8.18 10.59 -8.59
C LEU A 142 7.51 9.91 -7.37
N LYS A 143 6.71 10.65 -6.62
CA LYS A 143 5.91 10.10 -5.51
C LYS A 143 4.61 9.52 -6.04
N PRO A 144 4.21 8.32 -5.59
CA PRO A 144 2.89 7.77 -5.88
C PRO A 144 1.81 8.65 -5.24
N LEU A 145 0.78 8.99 -6.00
CA LEU A 145 -0.34 9.81 -5.53
C LEU A 145 -1.64 9.03 -5.40
N CYS A 146 -1.83 8.01 -6.22
CA CYS A 146 -3.04 7.21 -6.24
C CYS A 146 -2.77 5.82 -6.80
N ILE A 147 -3.36 4.81 -6.18
CA ILE A 147 -3.35 3.44 -6.68
C ILE A 147 -4.79 2.98 -6.81
N ARG A 148 -5.14 2.42 -7.97
CA ARG A 148 -6.42 1.77 -8.21
C ARG A 148 -6.17 0.30 -8.51
N MET A 149 -6.95 -0.57 -7.89
CA MET A 149 -6.81 -2.02 -8.06
C MET A 149 -8.17 -2.64 -8.36
N LYS A 150 -8.19 -3.54 -9.32
CA LYS A 150 -9.36 -4.37 -9.61
C LYS A 150 -9.18 -5.74 -8.95
N HIS A 151 -10.07 -6.08 -8.05
CA HIS A 151 -10.16 -7.38 -7.40
C HIS A 151 -11.53 -8.00 -7.73
N ASN A 152 -11.55 -9.10 -8.48
CA ASN A 152 -12.77 -9.65 -9.07
C ASN A 152 -13.52 -8.60 -9.91
N ALA A 153 -14.76 -8.28 -9.55
CA ALA A 153 -15.57 -7.26 -10.22
C ALA A 153 -15.43 -5.86 -9.60
N ASP A 154 -14.84 -5.76 -8.42
CA ASP A 154 -14.82 -4.54 -7.62
C ASP A 154 -13.52 -3.76 -7.80
N TRP A 155 -13.61 -2.45 -7.64
CA TRP A 155 -12.47 -1.56 -7.66
C TRP A 155 -12.17 -1.01 -6.27
N VAL A 156 -10.89 -0.90 -5.96
CA VAL A 156 -10.38 -0.21 -4.78
C VAL A 156 -9.48 0.94 -5.24
N ARG A 157 -9.69 2.11 -4.68
CA ARG A 157 -8.83 3.29 -4.89
C ARG A 157 -8.19 3.67 -3.58
N ILE A 158 -6.87 3.84 -3.58
CA ILE A 158 -6.12 4.38 -2.46
C ILE A 158 -5.50 5.71 -2.89
N ALA A 159 -6.05 6.81 -2.41
CA ALA A 159 -5.49 8.14 -2.62
C ALA A 159 -4.49 8.45 -1.51
N ILE A 160 -3.28 8.90 -1.87
CA ILE A 160 -2.18 9.14 -0.94
C ILE A 160 -1.96 10.63 -0.76
N TYR A 161 -1.74 11.04 0.48
CA TYR A 161 -1.51 12.44 0.86
C TYR A 161 -0.31 12.54 1.80
N ASN A 162 0.36 13.68 1.75
CA ASN A 162 1.39 14.08 2.73
C ASN A 162 2.49 13.02 2.93
N LEU A 163 2.99 12.44 1.83
CA LEU A 163 4.12 11.51 1.91
C LEU A 163 5.38 12.22 2.39
N ASP A 164 5.85 11.83 3.57
CA ASP A 164 7.09 12.29 4.18
C ASP A 164 8.11 11.15 4.16
N LEU A 165 9.23 11.34 3.47
CA LEU A 165 10.30 10.36 3.31
C LEU A 165 11.45 10.54 4.33
N LYS A 166 11.29 11.41 5.31
CA LYS A 166 12.35 11.79 6.28
C LYS A 166 12.04 11.33 7.70
N LYS A 167 11.33 10.23 7.85
CA LYS A 167 11.00 9.65 9.16
C LYS A 167 12.08 8.69 9.63
N LYS A 168 12.10 8.45 10.95
CA LYS A 168 12.93 7.43 11.59
C LYS A 168 12.10 6.67 12.59
N TYR A 169 12.24 5.36 12.58
CA TYR A 169 11.51 4.47 13.48
C TYR A 169 12.45 3.50 14.18
N ASP A 170 12.09 3.11 15.39
CA ASP A 170 12.78 2.06 16.14
C ASP A 170 12.52 0.70 15.49
N LYS A 171 13.41 -0.26 15.70
CA LYS A 171 13.29 -1.63 15.15
C LYS A 171 11.98 -2.31 15.55
N GLN A 172 11.44 -2.00 16.72
CA GLN A 172 10.23 -2.60 17.27
C GLN A 172 8.93 -1.91 16.84
N HIS A 173 9.04 -0.79 16.13
CA HIS A 173 7.88 0.02 15.72
C HIS A 173 6.88 -0.74 14.86
N PHE A 174 7.34 -1.70 14.08
CA PHE A 174 6.55 -2.49 13.13
C PHE A 174 6.15 -3.88 13.65
N THR A 175 6.41 -4.15 14.91
CA THR A 175 6.01 -5.39 15.59
C THR A 175 4.87 -5.08 16.54
N PHE A 176 3.91 -5.99 16.68
CA PHE A 176 2.78 -5.81 17.59
C PHE A 176 3.27 -5.57 19.02
N PRO A 177 2.87 -4.45 19.65
CA PRO A 177 3.38 -4.07 20.97
C PRO A 177 2.60 -4.80 22.10
N THR A 178 3.02 -6.01 22.43
CA THR A 178 2.38 -6.86 23.44
C THR A 178 2.25 -6.17 24.81
N ASP A 179 3.23 -5.35 25.17
CA ASP A 179 3.24 -4.62 26.45
C ASP A 179 2.12 -3.58 26.57
N LYS A 180 1.67 -3.03 25.44
CA LYS A 180 0.56 -2.06 25.41
C LYS A 180 -0.82 -2.74 25.48
N TYR A 181 -0.88 -4.03 25.19
CA TYR A 181 -2.12 -4.81 25.14
C TYR A 181 -1.98 -6.12 25.93
N PRO A 182 -1.81 -6.03 27.28
CA PRO A 182 -1.50 -7.21 28.09
C PRO A 182 -2.63 -8.25 28.14
N ASP A 183 -3.87 -7.82 27.95
CA ASP A 183 -5.06 -8.68 28.03
C ASP A 183 -5.59 -9.14 26.68
N ILE A 184 -4.86 -8.83 25.59
CA ILE A 184 -5.31 -9.20 24.24
C ILE A 184 -5.05 -10.69 23.96
N THR A 185 -6.00 -11.34 23.30
CA THR A 185 -5.85 -12.72 22.84
C THR A 185 -5.17 -12.76 21.48
N LEU A 186 -4.04 -13.45 21.39
CA LEU A 186 -3.36 -13.71 20.13
C LEU A 186 -3.97 -14.93 19.43
N ILE A 187 -4.44 -14.74 18.20
CA ILE A 187 -4.92 -15.82 17.33
C ILE A 187 -3.88 -16.03 16.23
N ASP A 188 -3.13 -17.14 16.33
CA ASP A 188 -2.09 -17.49 15.35
C ASP A 188 -2.71 -18.29 14.20
N LEU A 189 -2.68 -17.69 12.99
CA LEU A 189 -3.25 -18.26 11.76
C LEU A 189 -2.16 -18.73 10.77
N ARG A 190 -0.91 -18.76 11.19
CA ARG A 190 0.21 -19.17 10.33
C ARG A 190 0.24 -20.68 10.10
#